data_71e76f2c2635f1ba90322faec0dc450d
#
_entry.id   71e76f2c2635f1ba90322faec0dc450d
#
_cell.length_a   1.000
_cell.length_b   1.000
_cell.length_c   1.000
_cell.angle_alpha   90.00
_cell.angle_beta   90.00
_cell.angle_gamma   90.00
#
_symmetry.space_group_name_H-M   'P 1'
#
loop_
_entity.id
_entity.type
_entity.pdbx_description
1 polymer ?
#
loop_
_entity_poly.entity_id
_entity_poly.type
_entity_poly.pdbx_seq_one_letter_code
_entity_poly.pdbx_strand_id
1 'polypeptide(L)'
;MKKWLLAIVITLALSIYQRMTGPTHPKRVTVELNGERYTQKLPRSGVQLDEIVTLKDLPEDAIVQLHYRRFPTKDNYTAVDFSWKDSTWQAALPVQPVAGKLQYYISVNGKKYPAEEPLLIRFRNDVTAHILVPHILFMFASMLFAVYSFLLVIGHKPYKKWLWITVGTLFIGGFVLGPLVQHVAFGPWWAGYPYGTDLTDNKTLLSFLFFLAALATLKWKYNKWIVGLAVLFMIAIFSIPHSAYGSEYDYEKQEIKR
;
A
#
# COMPACT_ATOMS: atom_id res chain seq x y z
N MET A 1 -15.88 25.45 -12.13
CA MET A 1 -16.02 24.94 -10.75
C MET A 1 -16.46 23.47 -10.72
N LYS A 2 -17.58 23.04 -11.31
CA LYS A 2 -18.12 21.65 -11.21
C LYS A 2 -17.12 20.54 -11.58
N LYS A 3 -16.32 20.72 -12.67
CA LYS A 3 -15.32 19.71 -13.09
C LYS A 3 -14.15 19.55 -12.11
N TRP A 4 -13.71 20.63 -11.47
CA TRP A 4 -12.70 20.56 -10.43
C TRP A 4 -13.19 19.79 -9.21
N LEU A 5 -14.39 20.11 -8.73
CA LEU A 5 -14.99 19.41 -7.62
C LEU A 5 -15.12 17.90 -7.91
N LEU A 6 -15.60 17.56 -9.11
CA LEU A 6 -15.73 16.16 -9.51
C LEU A 6 -14.36 15.45 -9.60
N ALA A 7 -13.32 16.11 -10.12
CA ALA A 7 -11.98 15.55 -10.16
C ALA A 7 -11.42 15.29 -8.75
N ILE A 8 -11.61 16.22 -7.82
CA ILE A 8 -11.21 16.08 -6.42
C ILE A 8 -11.95 14.89 -5.77
N VAL A 9 -13.27 14.80 -5.93
CA VAL A 9 -14.05 13.71 -5.36
C VAL A 9 -13.61 12.35 -5.88
N ILE A 10 -13.39 12.20 -7.21
CA ILE A 10 -12.91 10.96 -7.81
C ILE A 10 -11.52 10.60 -7.27
N THR A 11 -10.60 11.57 -7.23
CA THR A 11 -9.23 11.35 -6.75
C THR A 11 -9.22 10.91 -5.28
N LEU A 12 -9.99 11.57 -4.42
CA LEU A 12 -10.10 11.21 -3.01
C LEU A 12 -10.73 9.82 -2.83
N ALA A 13 -11.80 9.52 -3.55
CA ALA A 13 -12.46 8.22 -3.49
C ALA A 13 -11.50 7.07 -3.87
N LEU A 14 -10.74 7.24 -4.97
CA LEU A 14 -9.74 6.26 -5.41
C LEU A 14 -8.62 6.10 -4.38
N SER A 15 -8.14 7.19 -3.80
CA SER A 15 -7.07 7.17 -2.82
C SER A 15 -7.50 6.50 -1.50
N ILE A 16 -8.72 6.80 -1.03
CA ILE A 16 -9.30 6.15 0.14
C ILE A 16 -9.49 4.66 -0.13
N TYR A 17 -10.06 4.30 -1.27
CA TYR A 17 -10.24 2.90 -1.68
C TYR A 17 -8.90 2.14 -1.66
N GLN A 18 -7.88 2.69 -2.32
CA GLN A 18 -6.55 2.09 -2.38
C GLN A 18 -5.94 1.93 -0.97
N ARG A 19 -6.10 2.92 -0.10
CA ARG A 19 -5.60 2.87 1.28
C ARG A 19 -6.29 1.80 2.10
N MET A 20 -7.62 1.70 2.00
CA MET A 20 -8.42 0.77 2.81
C MET A 20 -8.30 -0.68 2.35
N THR A 21 -8.10 -0.92 1.07
CA THR A 21 -7.95 -2.27 0.49
C THR A 21 -6.50 -2.76 0.47
N GLY A 22 -5.55 -1.90 0.84
CA GLY A 22 -4.11 -2.20 0.81
C GLY A 22 -3.70 -3.32 1.77
N PRO A 23 -2.68 -4.11 1.39
CA PRO A 23 -2.19 -5.24 2.21
C PRO A 23 -1.52 -4.78 3.51
N THR A 24 -1.18 -3.51 3.64
CA THR A 24 -0.58 -2.91 4.85
C THR A 24 -1.62 -2.25 5.76
N HIS A 25 -2.88 -2.19 5.34
CA HIS A 25 -3.95 -1.68 6.20
C HIS A 25 -4.25 -2.69 7.30
N PRO A 26 -4.32 -2.26 8.59
CA PRO A 26 -4.62 -3.17 9.69
C PRO A 26 -5.92 -3.95 9.46
N LYS A 27 -5.91 -5.25 9.74
CA LYS A 27 -7.09 -6.09 9.59
C LYS A 27 -7.95 -6.02 10.85
N ARG A 28 -9.23 -5.76 10.68
CA ARG A 28 -10.21 -5.92 11.77
C ARG A 28 -10.63 -7.39 11.84
N VAL A 29 -10.55 -7.95 13.04
CA VAL A 29 -10.91 -9.35 13.31
C VAL A 29 -11.86 -9.34 14.51
N THR A 30 -12.98 -10.04 14.39
CA THR A 30 -13.94 -10.17 15.50
C THR A 30 -13.63 -11.44 16.28
N VAL A 31 -13.32 -11.28 17.55
CA VAL A 31 -13.12 -12.35 18.51
C VAL A 31 -14.46 -12.57 19.22
N GLU A 32 -14.95 -13.81 19.26
CA GLU A 32 -16.13 -14.20 20.00
C GLU A 32 -15.72 -14.92 21.27
N LEU A 33 -16.11 -14.40 22.42
CA LEU A 33 -15.80 -14.95 23.74
C LEU A 33 -17.00 -14.79 24.66
N ASN A 34 -17.42 -15.88 25.29
CA ASN A 34 -18.56 -15.92 26.22
C ASN A 34 -19.88 -15.31 25.67
N GLY A 35 -20.10 -15.42 24.34
CA GLY A 35 -21.28 -14.87 23.66
C GLY A 35 -21.15 -13.38 23.29
N GLU A 36 -20.08 -12.73 23.68
CA GLU A 36 -19.79 -11.34 23.33
C GLU A 36 -18.82 -11.24 22.13
N ARG A 37 -18.86 -10.09 21.43
CA ARG A 37 -18.04 -9.84 20.23
C ARG A 37 -17.08 -8.68 20.45
N TYR A 38 -15.79 -8.95 20.35
CA TYR A 38 -14.70 -7.99 20.52
C TYR A 38 -13.99 -7.76 19.18
N THR A 39 -13.99 -6.53 18.67
CA THR A 39 -13.32 -6.21 17.42
C THR A 39 -11.88 -5.79 17.67
N GLN A 40 -10.92 -6.60 17.19
CA GLN A 40 -9.51 -6.34 17.31
C GLN A 40 -8.92 -5.77 16.02
N LYS A 41 -7.91 -4.90 16.14
CA LYS A 41 -7.18 -4.28 15.02
C LYS A 41 -5.79 -4.89 14.96
N LEU A 42 -5.56 -5.81 14.05
CA LEU A 42 -4.30 -6.53 13.91
C LEU A 42 -3.38 -5.85 12.88
N PRO A 43 -2.11 -5.54 13.22
CA PRO A 43 -1.18 -4.83 12.33
C PRO A 43 -0.77 -5.67 11.12
N ARG A 44 -0.50 -5.01 9.99
CA ARG A 44 -0.01 -5.65 8.75
C ARG A 44 1.23 -4.96 8.18
N SER A 45 1.78 -3.99 8.91
CA SER A 45 3.04 -3.31 8.58
C SER A 45 3.78 -2.99 9.86
N GLY A 46 5.04 -3.38 9.94
CA GLY A 46 5.97 -3.06 11.01
C GLY A 46 7.12 -2.18 10.52
N VAL A 47 7.74 -1.45 11.42
CA VAL A 47 8.95 -0.68 11.20
C VAL A 47 10.10 -1.30 12.01
N GLN A 48 11.27 -0.72 12.01
CA GLN A 48 12.56 -1.24 12.54
C GLN A 48 12.61 -1.75 14.00
N LEU A 49 11.46 -1.90 14.65
CA LEU A 49 11.34 -2.43 16.02
C LEU A 49 10.35 -3.58 16.04
N ASP A 50 10.32 -4.31 17.13
CA ASP A 50 9.29 -5.32 17.38
C ASP A 50 7.92 -4.66 17.32
N GLU A 51 7.00 -5.26 16.55
CA GLU A 51 5.65 -4.72 16.39
C GLU A 51 4.75 -5.24 17.51
N ILE A 52 4.25 -4.34 18.32
CA ILE A 52 3.37 -4.70 19.44
C ILE A 52 1.94 -4.94 18.93
N VAL A 53 1.49 -6.17 19.04
CA VAL A 53 0.09 -6.53 18.84
C VAL A 53 -0.67 -6.24 20.13
N THR A 54 -1.62 -5.31 20.06
CA THR A 54 -2.43 -4.91 21.20
C THR A 54 -3.87 -5.36 21.01
N LEU A 55 -4.42 -6.08 21.98
CA LEU A 55 -5.84 -6.46 22.00
C LEU A 55 -6.52 -5.70 23.14
N LYS A 56 -7.69 -5.15 22.83
CA LYS A 56 -8.46 -4.28 23.74
C LYS A 56 -9.75 -4.94 24.15
N ASP A 57 -10.24 -4.53 25.30
CA ASP A 57 -11.57 -4.88 25.80
C ASP A 57 -11.81 -6.39 26.03
N LEU A 58 -10.78 -7.24 25.89
CA LEU A 58 -10.86 -8.65 26.26
C LEU A 58 -10.76 -8.81 27.78
N PRO A 59 -11.46 -9.78 28.39
CA PRO A 59 -11.35 -10.07 29.82
C PRO A 59 -9.94 -10.45 30.24
N GLU A 60 -9.57 -10.14 31.50
CA GLU A 60 -8.25 -10.46 32.07
C GLU A 60 -8.02 -11.97 32.30
N ASP A 61 -9.10 -12.75 32.39
CA ASP A 61 -9.04 -14.21 32.52
C ASP A 61 -8.97 -14.95 31.19
N ALA A 62 -8.93 -14.23 30.07
CA ALA A 62 -8.78 -14.83 28.75
C ALA A 62 -7.37 -15.39 28.54
N ILE A 63 -7.27 -16.62 28.03
CA ILE A 63 -5.99 -17.21 27.62
C ILE A 63 -5.68 -16.77 26.19
N VAL A 64 -4.69 -15.88 26.02
CA VAL A 64 -4.39 -15.25 24.75
C VAL A 64 -2.96 -15.55 24.32
N GLN A 65 -2.78 -16.09 23.11
CA GLN A 65 -1.47 -16.37 22.53
C GLN A 65 -1.33 -15.79 21.14
N LEU A 66 -0.11 -15.33 20.81
CA LEU A 66 0.32 -14.88 19.50
C LEU A 66 1.13 -16.02 18.86
N HIS A 67 0.75 -16.42 17.66
CA HIS A 67 1.47 -17.44 16.89
C HIS A 67 2.03 -16.82 15.63
N TYR A 68 3.34 -16.93 15.40
CA TYR A 68 3.97 -16.37 14.21
C TYR A 68 5.04 -17.30 13.64
N ARG A 69 5.34 -17.11 12.34
CA ARG A 69 6.48 -17.71 11.63
C ARG A 69 6.96 -16.79 10.52
N ARG A 70 8.18 -17.00 10.04
CA ARG A 70 8.68 -16.31 8.84
C ARG A 70 7.89 -16.71 7.60
N PHE A 71 7.76 -15.78 6.66
CA PHE A 71 7.04 -16.02 5.40
C PHE A 71 7.79 -15.40 4.20
N PRO A 72 7.92 -16.14 3.09
CA PRO A 72 7.51 -17.53 2.87
C PRO A 72 8.61 -18.50 3.35
N THR A 73 8.32 -19.30 4.36
CA THR A 73 9.20 -20.38 4.82
C THR A 73 8.36 -21.60 5.24
N LYS A 74 9.04 -22.71 5.51
CA LYS A 74 8.40 -23.91 6.09
C LYS A 74 8.56 -23.97 7.61
N ASP A 75 8.88 -22.87 8.27
CA ASP A 75 9.06 -22.83 9.72
C ASP A 75 7.77 -23.25 10.44
N ASN A 76 7.94 -23.86 11.59
CA ASN A 76 6.85 -24.07 12.52
C ASN A 76 6.45 -22.73 13.16
N TYR A 77 5.20 -22.63 13.62
CA TYR A 77 4.76 -21.47 14.38
C TYR A 77 5.41 -21.43 15.75
N THR A 78 5.94 -20.28 16.13
CA THR A 78 6.35 -19.95 17.50
C THR A 78 5.16 -19.36 18.21
N ALA A 79 4.85 -19.86 19.41
CA ALA A 79 3.80 -19.32 20.26
C ALA A 79 4.43 -18.39 21.32
N VAL A 80 3.79 -17.25 21.57
CA VAL A 80 4.15 -16.27 22.58
C VAL A 80 2.90 -15.89 23.35
N ASP A 81 2.96 -15.92 24.68
CA ASP A 81 1.84 -15.51 25.51
C ASP A 81 1.73 -13.99 25.52
N PHE A 82 0.49 -13.49 25.51
CA PHE A 82 0.23 -12.08 25.74
C PHE A 82 0.41 -11.74 27.23
N SER A 83 0.91 -10.57 27.51
CA SER A 83 0.97 -9.99 28.85
C SER A 83 -0.11 -8.93 29.01
N TRP A 84 -0.78 -8.93 30.18
CA TRP A 84 -1.73 -7.88 30.52
C TRP A 84 -0.98 -6.64 31.01
N LYS A 85 -1.12 -5.54 30.30
CA LYS A 85 -0.44 -4.29 30.59
C LYS A 85 -1.30 -3.11 30.16
N ASP A 86 -1.41 -2.09 31.00
CA ASP A 86 -2.15 -0.86 30.75
C ASP A 86 -3.60 -1.14 30.25
N SER A 87 -4.29 -2.07 30.92
CA SER A 87 -5.66 -2.51 30.60
C SER A 87 -5.81 -3.08 29.18
N THR A 88 -4.73 -3.64 28.62
CA THR A 88 -4.72 -4.28 27.30
C THR A 88 -3.83 -5.52 27.30
N TRP A 89 -4.14 -6.48 26.44
CA TRP A 89 -3.26 -7.60 26.16
C TRP A 89 -2.21 -7.18 25.12
N GLN A 90 -0.92 -7.42 25.40
CA GLN A 90 0.18 -7.03 24.53
C GLN A 90 1.13 -8.19 24.30
N ALA A 91 1.52 -8.42 23.02
CA ALA A 91 2.59 -9.35 22.64
C ALA A 91 3.38 -8.76 21.47
N ALA A 92 4.65 -9.12 21.38
CA ALA A 92 5.55 -8.60 20.36
C ALA A 92 5.74 -9.59 19.19
N LEU A 93 5.58 -9.11 17.97
CA LEU A 93 6.08 -9.76 16.74
C LEU A 93 7.53 -9.31 16.55
N PRO A 94 8.51 -10.23 16.49
CA PRO A 94 9.92 -9.85 16.39
C PRO A 94 10.20 -9.15 15.06
N VAL A 95 11.01 -8.09 15.12
CA VAL A 95 11.45 -7.34 13.96
C VAL A 95 12.08 -8.28 12.92
N GLN A 96 11.83 -7.98 11.65
CA GLN A 96 12.40 -8.73 10.54
C GLN A 96 13.33 -7.83 9.70
N PRO A 97 14.24 -8.41 8.90
CA PRO A 97 14.96 -7.67 7.88
C PRO A 97 14.01 -6.89 6.99
N VAL A 98 14.53 -5.83 6.36
CA VAL A 98 13.75 -5.00 5.43
C VAL A 98 13.13 -5.86 4.33
N ALA A 99 11.86 -5.63 4.02
CA ALA A 99 11.01 -6.44 3.15
C ALA A 99 10.68 -7.86 3.69
N GLY A 100 11.18 -8.23 4.87
CA GLY A 100 10.83 -9.47 5.55
C GLY A 100 9.37 -9.47 5.98
N LYS A 101 8.80 -10.66 6.06
CA LYS A 101 7.40 -10.87 6.43
C LYS A 101 7.27 -11.92 7.52
N LEU A 102 6.32 -11.71 8.42
CA LEU A 102 5.82 -12.76 9.29
C LEU A 102 4.39 -13.11 8.90
N GLN A 103 4.07 -14.39 9.00
CA GLN A 103 2.71 -14.88 8.98
C GLN A 103 2.30 -15.14 10.43
N TYR A 104 1.16 -14.60 10.86
CA TYR A 104 0.74 -14.71 12.25
C TYR A 104 -0.78 -14.78 12.42
N TYR A 105 -1.19 -15.30 13.56
CA TYR A 105 -2.56 -15.29 14.04
C TYR A 105 -2.56 -15.21 15.58
N ILE A 106 -3.70 -14.87 16.15
CA ILE A 106 -3.89 -14.94 17.60
C ILE A 106 -4.80 -16.12 17.95
N SER A 107 -4.62 -16.72 19.10
CA SER A 107 -5.58 -17.64 19.68
C SER A 107 -6.14 -17.06 20.98
N VAL A 108 -7.46 -17.18 21.15
CA VAL A 108 -8.16 -16.77 22.36
C VAL A 108 -8.95 -17.97 22.86
N ASN A 109 -8.64 -18.43 24.06
CA ASN A 109 -9.18 -19.67 24.66
C ASN A 109 -9.09 -20.88 23.70
N GLY A 110 -7.94 -21.02 23.02
CA GLY A 110 -7.69 -22.07 22.04
C GLY A 110 -8.32 -21.89 20.66
N LYS A 111 -9.19 -20.90 20.45
CA LYS A 111 -9.78 -20.61 19.13
C LYS A 111 -8.93 -19.63 18.34
N LYS A 112 -8.61 -19.99 17.07
CA LYS A 112 -7.76 -19.19 16.17
C LYS A 112 -8.51 -18.02 15.55
N TYR A 113 -7.81 -16.86 15.45
CA TYR A 113 -8.30 -15.64 14.80
C TYR A 113 -7.20 -14.96 13.95
N PRO A 114 -7.46 -14.62 12.67
CA PRO A 114 -8.68 -14.96 11.93
C PRO A 114 -8.81 -16.49 11.74
N ALA A 115 -10.05 -16.96 11.63
CA ALA A 115 -10.33 -18.40 11.52
C ALA A 115 -9.85 -18.99 10.18
N GLU A 116 -9.93 -18.21 9.11
CA GLU A 116 -9.58 -18.62 7.74
C GLU A 116 -8.07 -18.66 7.56
N GLU A 117 -7.46 -17.55 7.15
CA GLU A 117 -6.05 -17.45 6.83
C GLU A 117 -5.29 -16.58 7.84
N PRO A 118 -4.07 -17.00 8.25
CA PRO A 118 -3.20 -16.16 9.05
C PRO A 118 -2.87 -14.84 8.34
N LEU A 119 -2.61 -13.81 9.12
CA LEU A 119 -2.26 -12.50 8.61
C LEU A 119 -0.79 -12.43 8.20
N LEU A 120 -0.51 -11.60 7.20
CA LEU A 120 0.85 -11.21 6.84
C LEU A 120 1.14 -9.81 7.35
N ILE A 121 2.27 -9.65 8.04
CA ILE A 121 2.86 -8.38 8.38
C ILE A 121 4.20 -8.23 7.65
N ARG A 122 4.43 -7.07 7.02
CA ARG A 122 5.65 -6.75 6.30
C ARG A 122 6.44 -5.67 7.02
N PHE A 123 7.74 -5.88 7.15
CA PHE A 123 8.66 -4.94 7.80
C PHE A 123 9.35 -4.05 6.76
N ARG A 124 9.56 -2.80 7.11
CA ARG A 124 10.24 -1.80 6.29
C ARG A 124 10.99 -0.81 7.18
N ASN A 125 11.90 -0.05 6.58
CA ASN A 125 12.46 1.11 7.26
C ASN A 125 11.42 2.23 7.36
N ASP A 126 11.58 3.09 8.35
CA ASP A 126 10.75 4.28 8.46
C ASP A 126 11.17 5.34 7.41
N VAL A 127 10.18 5.90 6.74
CA VAL A 127 10.38 6.97 5.74
C VAL A 127 9.96 8.28 6.36
N THR A 128 10.92 9.16 6.51
CA THR A 128 10.69 10.48 7.13
C THR A 128 9.65 11.31 6.38
N ALA A 129 8.87 12.09 7.11
CA ALA A 129 7.76 12.85 6.55
C ALA A 129 8.18 13.83 5.44
N HIS A 130 9.39 14.41 5.52
CA HIS A 130 9.90 15.34 4.52
C HIS A 130 10.16 14.69 3.14
N ILE A 131 10.29 13.37 3.06
CA ILE A 131 10.38 12.61 1.81
C ILE A 131 9.00 12.08 1.41
N LEU A 132 8.28 11.48 2.36
CA LEU A 132 7.03 10.81 2.11
C LEU A 132 5.90 11.78 1.72
N VAL A 133 5.77 12.92 2.42
CA VAL A 133 4.68 13.88 2.17
C VAL A 133 4.77 14.51 0.77
N PRO A 134 5.92 15.04 0.30
CA PRO A 134 6.06 15.50 -1.08
C PRO A 134 5.73 14.42 -2.11
N HIS A 135 6.23 13.17 -1.92
CA HIS A 135 5.89 12.07 -2.82
C HIS A 135 4.37 11.87 -2.93
N ILE A 136 3.69 11.76 -1.80
CA ILE A 136 2.23 11.62 -1.74
C ILE A 136 1.55 12.77 -2.47
N LEU A 137 1.93 14.02 -2.19
CA LEU A 137 1.32 15.21 -2.79
C LEU A 137 1.48 15.22 -4.32
N PHE A 138 2.66 14.91 -4.85
CA PHE A 138 2.88 14.87 -6.31
C PHE A 138 2.11 13.72 -6.97
N MET A 139 2.01 12.55 -6.34
CA MET A 139 1.21 11.44 -6.85
C MET A 139 -0.28 11.75 -6.85
N PHE A 140 -0.81 12.37 -5.79
CA PHE A 140 -2.19 12.85 -5.74
C PHE A 140 -2.46 13.94 -6.79
N ALA A 141 -1.55 14.91 -6.93
CA ALA A 141 -1.66 15.96 -7.94
C ALA A 141 -1.68 15.37 -9.36
N SER A 142 -0.83 14.38 -9.64
CA SER A 142 -0.81 13.72 -10.95
C SER A 142 -2.15 13.05 -11.28
N MET A 143 -2.74 12.31 -10.30
CA MET A 143 -4.05 11.69 -10.47
C MET A 143 -5.16 12.74 -10.63
N LEU A 144 -5.14 13.79 -9.82
CA LEU A 144 -6.10 14.89 -9.89
C LEU A 144 -6.09 15.57 -11.27
N PHE A 145 -4.91 15.92 -11.76
CA PHE A 145 -4.78 16.57 -13.06
C PHE A 145 -5.07 15.63 -14.23
N ALA A 146 -4.78 14.34 -14.09
CA ALA A 146 -5.19 13.33 -15.06
C ALA A 146 -6.71 13.25 -15.19
N VAL A 147 -7.41 13.07 -14.07
CA VAL A 147 -8.88 13.04 -14.04
C VAL A 147 -9.46 14.36 -14.54
N TYR A 148 -8.91 15.48 -14.13
CA TYR A 148 -9.37 16.79 -14.60
C TYR A 148 -9.18 16.96 -16.13
N SER A 149 -8.02 16.51 -16.67
CA SER A 149 -7.77 16.51 -18.11
C SER A 149 -8.83 15.69 -18.87
N PHE A 150 -9.19 14.53 -18.36
CA PHE A 150 -10.23 13.68 -18.94
C PHE A 150 -11.62 14.36 -18.93
N LEU A 151 -11.99 14.99 -17.82
CA LEU A 151 -13.24 15.76 -17.71
C LEU A 151 -13.28 16.96 -18.66
N LEU A 152 -12.13 17.54 -18.98
CA LEU A 152 -12.02 18.59 -19.99
C LEU A 152 -12.19 18.02 -21.41
N VAL A 153 -11.58 16.85 -21.69
CA VAL A 153 -11.74 16.15 -22.98
C VAL A 153 -13.20 15.85 -23.25
N ILE A 154 -13.92 15.23 -22.30
CA ILE A 154 -15.35 14.92 -22.40
C ILE A 154 -16.17 16.20 -22.61
N GLY A 155 -15.81 17.27 -21.90
CA GLY A 155 -16.52 18.56 -22.02
C GLY A 155 -16.09 19.44 -23.20
N HIS A 156 -15.30 18.92 -24.14
CA HIS A 156 -14.78 19.65 -25.31
C HIS A 156 -14.08 20.97 -24.95
N LYS A 157 -13.34 20.99 -23.81
CA LYS A 157 -12.59 22.15 -23.31
C LYS A 157 -11.09 21.95 -23.52
N PRO A 158 -10.28 23.04 -23.51
CA PRO A 158 -8.84 22.96 -23.61
C PRO A 158 -8.24 22.15 -22.45
N TYR A 159 -7.51 21.07 -22.76
CA TYR A 159 -6.94 20.13 -21.78
C TYR A 159 -5.41 19.99 -21.88
N LYS A 160 -4.79 20.42 -22.98
CA LYS A 160 -3.37 20.19 -23.26
C LYS A 160 -2.43 20.67 -22.16
N LYS A 161 -2.71 21.86 -21.58
CA LYS A 161 -1.95 22.38 -20.43
C LYS A 161 -1.96 21.42 -19.23
N TRP A 162 -3.12 20.87 -18.92
CA TRP A 162 -3.31 19.98 -17.79
C TRP A 162 -2.64 18.63 -18.00
N LEU A 163 -2.58 18.17 -19.25
CA LEU A 163 -1.84 16.96 -19.62
C LEU A 163 -0.34 17.13 -19.36
N TRP A 164 0.25 18.27 -19.71
CA TRP A 164 1.65 18.60 -19.37
C TRP A 164 1.89 18.63 -17.87
N ILE A 165 0.97 19.22 -17.10
CA ILE A 165 1.06 19.27 -15.64
C ILE A 165 0.95 17.85 -15.05
N THR A 166 0.07 17.01 -15.60
CA THR A 166 -0.05 15.60 -15.20
C THR A 166 1.28 14.86 -15.37
N VAL A 167 1.88 14.97 -16.55
CA VAL A 167 3.17 14.30 -16.83
C VAL A 167 4.28 14.82 -15.93
N GLY A 168 4.37 16.14 -15.73
CA GLY A 168 5.37 16.75 -14.86
C GLY A 168 5.23 16.31 -13.39
N THR A 169 3.99 16.31 -12.86
CA THR A 169 3.74 15.87 -11.49
C THR A 169 3.94 14.36 -11.32
N LEU A 170 3.56 13.55 -12.31
CA LEU A 170 3.80 12.11 -12.30
C LEU A 170 5.30 11.79 -12.40
N PHE A 171 6.06 12.53 -13.19
CA PHE A 171 7.50 12.36 -13.27
C PHE A 171 8.17 12.67 -11.92
N ILE A 172 7.87 13.82 -11.32
CA ILE A 172 8.45 14.20 -10.03
C ILE A 172 8.04 13.20 -8.94
N GLY A 173 6.74 12.89 -8.84
CA GLY A 173 6.22 11.95 -7.84
C GLY A 173 6.71 10.53 -8.05
N GLY A 174 6.64 10.01 -9.28
CA GLY A 174 6.87 8.61 -9.58
C GLY A 174 8.33 8.25 -9.89
N PHE A 175 9.13 9.16 -10.48
CA PHE A 175 10.50 8.84 -10.94
C PHE A 175 11.60 9.60 -10.20
N VAL A 176 11.27 10.60 -9.40
CA VAL A 176 12.23 11.30 -8.53
C VAL A 176 11.98 10.91 -7.07
N LEU A 177 10.79 11.21 -6.57
CA LEU A 177 10.45 10.97 -5.16
C LEU A 177 10.09 9.50 -4.88
N GLY A 178 9.47 8.79 -5.83
CA GLY A 178 9.15 7.37 -5.70
C GLY A 178 10.37 6.50 -5.44
N PRO A 179 11.41 6.54 -6.29
CA PRO A 179 12.67 5.85 -6.06
C PRO A 179 13.34 6.22 -4.73
N LEU A 180 13.27 7.47 -4.31
CA LEU A 180 13.81 7.90 -3.02
C LEU A 180 13.03 7.26 -1.85
N VAL A 181 11.70 7.23 -1.90
CA VAL A 181 10.86 6.52 -0.91
C VAL A 181 11.17 5.03 -0.91
N GLN A 182 11.29 4.40 -2.09
CA GLN A 182 11.60 2.99 -2.25
C GLN A 182 12.97 2.66 -1.65
N HIS A 183 13.98 3.49 -1.94
CA HIS A 183 15.33 3.30 -1.41
C HIS A 183 15.38 3.39 0.12
N VAL A 184 14.76 4.41 0.69
CA VAL A 184 14.71 4.58 2.15
C VAL A 184 13.92 3.44 2.79
N ALA A 185 12.79 3.05 2.22
CA ALA A 185 11.92 2.02 2.79
C ALA A 185 12.49 0.60 2.66
N PHE A 186 13.17 0.27 1.53
CA PHE A 186 13.50 -1.11 1.16
C PHE A 186 14.92 -1.31 0.63
N GLY A 187 15.73 -0.27 0.43
CA GLY A 187 17.10 -0.32 -0.07
C GLY A 187 17.26 -0.12 -1.58
N PRO A 188 16.59 -0.87 -2.47
CA PRO A 188 16.67 -0.63 -3.91
C PRO A 188 16.04 0.71 -4.30
N TRP A 189 16.66 1.42 -5.26
CA TRP A 189 16.07 2.64 -5.84
C TRP A 189 14.88 2.36 -6.75
N TRP A 190 14.92 1.22 -7.43
CA TRP A 190 13.90 0.78 -8.36
C TRP A 190 13.82 -0.74 -8.36
N ALA A 191 12.64 -1.30 -8.25
CA ALA A 191 12.41 -2.74 -8.23
C ALA A 191 11.45 -3.20 -9.34
N GLY A 192 11.03 -2.29 -10.23
CA GLY A 192 10.26 -2.60 -11.43
C GLY A 192 11.15 -2.94 -12.63
N TYR A 193 10.51 -3.17 -13.79
CA TYR A 193 11.21 -3.42 -15.06
C TYR A 193 12.22 -2.30 -15.38
N PRO A 194 13.45 -2.61 -15.88
CA PRO A 194 13.96 -3.94 -16.23
C PRO A 194 14.62 -4.71 -15.07
N TYR A 195 14.70 -4.15 -13.87
CA TYR A 195 15.49 -4.71 -12.77
C TYR A 195 14.71 -5.67 -11.86
N GLY A 196 13.37 -5.71 -11.99
CA GLY A 196 12.52 -6.55 -11.18
C GLY A 196 11.05 -6.50 -11.58
N THR A 197 10.21 -7.07 -10.73
CA THR A 197 8.78 -7.28 -10.98
C THR A 197 7.87 -6.52 -10.01
N ASP A 198 8.41 -5.60 -9.21
CA ASP A 198 7.61 -4.82 -8.26
C ASP A 198 6.44 -4.12 -8.98
N LEU A 199 5.24 -4.45 -8.54
CA LEU A 199 4.02 -3.98 -9.18
C LEU A 199 3.85 -2.46 -9.06
N THR A 200 4.33 -1.85 -7.96
CA THR A 200 4.17 -0.41 -7.73
C THR A 200 4.99 0.39 -8.73
N ASP A 201 6.25 0.00 -8.92
CA ASP A 201 7.14 0.63 -9.88
C ASP A 201 6.65 0.43 -11.32
N ASN A 202 6.25 -0.81 -11.65
CA ASN A 202 5.73 -1.14 -12.98
C ASN A 202 4.43 -0.39 -13.32
N LYS A 203 3.54 -0.21 -12.36
CA LYS A 203 2.32 0.62 -12.54
C LYS A 203 2.67 2.06 -12.86
N THR A 204 3.63 2.62 -12.15
CA THR A 204 4.09 3.99 -12.35
C THR A 204 4.71 4.16 -13.73
N LEU A 205 5.60 3.21 -14.13
CA LEU A 205 6.22 3.21 -15.45
C LEU A 205 5.18 3.14 -16.57
N LEU A 206 4.28 2.18 -16.51
CA LEU A 206 3.24 2.01 -17.53
C LEU A 206 2.33 3.23 -17.63
N SER A 207 1.88 3.77 -16.49
CA SER A 207 1.08 5.00 -16.50
C SER A 207 1.82 6.16 -17.16
N PHE A 208 3.10 6.33 -16.84
CA PHE A 208 3.92 7.38 -17.43
C PHE A 208 4.07 7.23 -18.95
N LEU A 209 4.32 6.00 -19.44
CA LEU A 209 4.40 5.73 -20.88
C LEU A 209 3.10 6.04 -21.63
N PHE A 210 1.94 5.71 -21.06
CA PHE A 210 0.65 6.07 -21.63
C PHE A 210 0.45 7.60 -21.72
N PHE A 211 0.86 8.34 -20.68
CA PHE A 211 0.79 9.80 -20.72
C PHE A 211 1.82 10.44 -21.65
N LEU A 212 3.01 9.86 -21.81
CA LEU A 212 3.98 10.28 -22.82
C LEU A 212 3.42 10.07 -24.24
N ALA A 213 2.76 8.94 -24.51
CA ALA A 213 2.08 8.70 -25.77
C ALA A 213 0.95 9.73 -26.01
N ALA A 214 0.21 10.09 -24.96
CA ALA A 214 -0.79 11.15 -25.04
C ALA A 214 -0.18 12.51 -25.38
N LEU A 215 1.01 12.84 -24.84
CA LEU A 215 1.74 14.07 -25.19
C LEU A 215 2.28 14.02 -26.62
N ALA A 216 2.89 12.92 -27.03
CA ALA A 216 3.46 12.76 -28.38
C ALA A 216 2.39 12.92 -29.48
N THR A 217 1.16 12.57 -29.17
CA THR A 217 0.03 12.62 -30.11
C THR A 217 -0.80 13.91 -30.03
N LEU A 218 -0.34 14.97 -29.34
CA LEU A 218 -1.10 16.23 -29.15
C LEU A 218 -1.60 16.90 -30.45
N LYS A 219 -0.94 16.64 -31.57
CA LYS A 219 -1.34 17.18 -32.89
C LYS A 219 -2.30 16.27 -33.63
N TRP A 220 -2.52 15.05 -33.20
CA TRP A 220 -3.40 14.08 -33.86
C TRP A 220 -4.88 14.37 -33.57
N LYS A 221 -5.74 14.13 -34.56
CA LYS A 221 -7.18 14.27 -34.40
C LYS A 221 -7.77 13.29 -33.36
N TYR A 222 -7.11 12.16 -33.14
CA TYR A 222 -7.52 11.12 -32.20
C TYR A 222 -6.92 11.29 -30.79
N ASN A 223 -6.12 12.32 -30.53
CA ASN A 223 -5.46 12.53 -29.24
C ASN A 223 -6.41 12.46 -28.03
N LYS A 224 -7.65 12.93 -28.20
CA LYS A 224 -8.68 12.86 -27.12
C LYS A 224 -8.93 11.44 -26.65
N TRP A 225 -8.94 10.47 -27.56
CA TRP A 225 -9.12 9.05 -27.22
C TRP A 225 -7.91 8.48 -26.49
N ILE A 226 -6.70 8.88 -26.91
CA ILE A 226 -5.46 8.45 -26.28
C ILE A 226 -5.37 9.00 -24.86
N VAL A 227 -5.73 10.26 -24.63
CA VAL A 227 -5.82 10.85 -23.29
C VAL A 227 -6.87 10.12 -22.44
N GLY A 228 -8.04 9.83 -23.00
CA GLY A 228 -9.08 9.07 -22.32
C GLY A 228 -8.58 7.69 -21.87
N LEU A 229 -7.93 6.97 -22.79
CA LEU A 229 -7.34 5.65 -22.52
C LEU A 229 -6.26 5.72 -21.44
N ALA A 230 -5.35 6.70 -21.51
CA ALA A 230 -4.29 6.90 -20.51
C ALA A 230 -4.87 7.12 -19.10
N VAL A 231 -5.91 7.94 -18.99
CA VAL A 231 -6.54 8.23 -17.69
C VAL A 231 -7.29 7.02 -17.16
N LEU A 232 -8.09 6.33 -17.99
CA LEU A 232 -8.80 5.12 -17.57
C LEU A 232 -7.82 4.02 -17.15
N PHE A 233 -6.72 3.87 -17.89
CA PHE A 233 -5.66 2.94 -17.54
C PHE A 233 -4.99 3.30 -16.20
N MET A 234 -4.67 4.57 -15.99
CA MET A 234 -4.15 5.05 -14.70
C MET A 234 -5.11 4.74 -13.55
N ILE A 235 -6.40 5.06 -13.70
CA ILE A 235 -7.42 4.78 -12.69
C ILE A 235 -7.47 3.28 -12.38
N ALA A 236 -7.52 2.42 -13.40
CA ALA A 236 -7.58 0.97 -13.22
C ALA A 236 -6.34 0.44 -12.47
N ILE A 237 -5.14 0.84 -12.90
CA ILE A 237 -3.88 0.39 -12.30
C ILE A 237 -3.72 0.94 -10.88
N PHE A 238 -4.02 2.20 -10.64
CA PHE A 238 -3.91 2.80 -9.31
C PHE A 238 -5.02 2.34 -8.35
N SER A 239 -6.08 1.71 -8.84
CA SER A 239 -7.04 0.99 -8.00
C SER A 239 -6.46 -0.29 -7.39
N ILE A 240 -5.39 -0.86 -7.96
CA ILE A 240 -4.67 -1.98 -7.36
C ILE A 240 -3.84 -1.44 -6.20
N PRO A 241 -3.99 -1.97 -4.97
CA PRO A 241 -3.29 -1.45 -3.80
C PRO A 241 -1.77 -1.49 -3.94
N HIS A 242 -1.09 -0.53 -3.31
CA HIS A 242 0.37 -0.53 -3.20
C HIS A 242 0.84 -1.76 -2.41
N SER A 243 2.02 -2.27 -2.74
CA SER A 243 2.68 -3.38 -2.06
C SER A 243 1.94 -4.73 -2.10
N ALA A 244 0.93 -4.87 -2.97
CA ALA A 244 0.25 -6.16 -3.16
C ALA A 244 1.24 -7.24 -3.62
N TYR A 245 2.14 -6.88 -4.52
CA TYR A 245 3.24 -7.72 -5.05
C TYR A 245 4.52 -6.87 -5.09
N GLY A 246 5.02 -6.49 -3.92
CA GLY A 246 6.26 -5.72 -3.78
C GLY A 246 7.44 -6.59 -3.42
N SER A 247 8.64 -6.00 -3.38
CA SER A 247 9.90 -6.66 -2.98
C SER A 247 9.73 -7.51 -1.72
N GLU A 248 10.35 -8.67 -1.67
CA GLU A 248 10.26 -9.65 -0.60
C GLU A 248 11.65 -10.09 -0.17
N TYR A 249 11.86 -10.29 1.13
CA TYR A 249 13.11 -10.81 1.66
C TYR A 249 13.16 -12.33 1.51
N ASP A 250 14.23 -12.82 0.87
CA ASP A 250 14.53 -14.24 0.79
C ASP A 250 15.34 -14.67 2.01
N TYR A 251 14.73 -15.43 2.90
CA TYR A 251 15.38 -15.87 4.14
C TYR A 251 16.48 -16.92 3.93
N GLU A 252 16.45 -17.66 2.81
CA GLU A 252 17.48 -18.63 2.48
C GLU A 252 18.74 -17.96 1.91
N LYS A 253 18.54 -17.01 1.00
CA LYS A 253 19.62 -16.27 0.36
C LYS A 253 20.07 -15.03 1.12
N GLN A 254 19.31 -14.61 2.14
CA GLN A 254 19.52 -13.39 2.92
C GLN A 254 19.58 -12.12 2.08
N GLU A 255 18.79 -12.05 1.02
CA GLU A 255 18.71 -10.91 0.10
C GLU A 255 17.27 -10.49 -0.20
N ILE A 256 17.10 -9.27 -0.74
CA ILE A 256 15.80 -8.78 -1.18
C ILE A 256 15.56 -9.20 -2.63
N LYS A 257 14.53 -10.01 -2.87
CA LYS A 257 14.02 -10.28 -4.22
C LYS A 257 13.42 -9.00 -4.81
N ARG A 258 13.81 -8.69 -6.02
CA ARG A 258 13.34 -7.52 -6.77
C ARG A 258 12.25 -7.88 -7.76
#